data_a5d42a65ef180dc7031d5584c2ad5d21
#
_entry.id   a5d42a65ef180dc7031d5584c2ad5d21
#
_cell.length_a   1.000
_cell.length_b   1.000
_cell.length_c   1.000
_cell.angle_alpha   90.00
_cell.angle_beta   90.00
_cell.angle_gamma   90.00
#
_symmetry.space_group_name_H-M   'P 1'
#
loop_
_entity.id
_entity.type
_entity.pdbx_description
1 polymer ?
#
loop_
_entity_poly.entity_id
_entity_poly.type
_entity_poly.pdbx_seq_one_letter_code
_entity_poly.pdbx_strand_id
1 'polypeptide(L)'
;MSMSDPIADMLTRIRNANTAKHDTVDVPSSKMKLAIAEILLNEGYIKKYEVVEDGNFKTIRITLKYGVDKNEKIITGIKRISKPGLRVYASREDLPKVLGGLGIAIISTDKGIITDKEARKQNVGGEVLAFVW
;
A
#
# COMPACT_ATOMS: atom_id res chain seq x y z
N MET A 1 18.15 16.88 -10.22
CA MET A 1 17.99 15.44 -10.04
C MET A 1 16.70 15.14 -9.27
N SER A 2 15.85 14.33 -9.84
CA SER A 2 14.62 13.95 -9.15
C SER A 2 14.91 12.88 -8.11
N MET A 3 14.27 13.00 -6.95
CA MET A 3 14.33 11.94 -5.95
C MET A 3 13.41 10.81 -6.38
N SER A 4 13.88 9.58 -6.26
CA SER A 4 13.06 8.43 -6.57
C SER A 4 12.19 8.07 -5.34
N ASP A 5 10.96 7.69 -5.60
CA ASP A 5 10.04 7.20 -4.58
C ASP A 5 9.40 5.90 -5.08
N PRO A 6 10.06 4.75 -4.83
CA PRO A 6 9.55 3.47 -5.29
C PRO A 6 8.17 3.11 -4.74
N ILE A 7 7.85 3.59 -3.54
CA ILE A 7 6.52 3.35 -2.95
C ILE A 7 5.47 4.15 -3.69
N ALA A 8 5.74 5.43 -3.97
CA ALA A 8 4.82 6.26 -4.76
C ALA A 8 4.60 5.66 -6.15
N ASP A 9 5.65 5.13 -6.77
CA ASP A 9 5.55 4.46 -8.06
C ASP A 9 4.62 3.24 -7.97
N MET A 10 4.79 2.40 -6.95
CA MET A 10 3.91 1.25 -6.73
C MET A 10 2.45 1.67 -6.58
N LEU A 11 2.18 2.67 -5.73
CA LEU A 11 0.82 3.14 -5.49
C LEU A 11 0.21 3.74 -6.75
N THR A 12 0.99 4.47 -7.53
CA THR A 12 0.54 5.06 -8.80
C THR A 12 0.21 3.97 -9.82
N ARG A 13 1.03 2.93 -9.91
CA ARG A 13 0.76 1.80 -10.81
C ARG A 13 -0.54 1.09 -10.44
N ILE A 14 -0.77 0.87 -9.15
CA ILE A 14 -2.01 0.25 -8.66
C ILE A 14 -3.21 1.16 -8.98
N ARG A 15 -3.09 2.46 -8.71
CA ARG A 15 -4.16 3.43 -8.99
C ARG A 15 -4.52 3.46 -10.48
N ASN A 16 -3.51 3.53 -11.34
CA ASN A 16 -3.72 3.60 -12.79
C ASN A 16 -4.33 2.31 -13.33
N ALA A 17 -3.84 1.15 -12.88
CA ALA A 17 -4.38 -0.14 -13.29
C ALA A 17 -5.84 -0.30 -12.83
N ASN A 18 -6.14 0.16 -11.62
CA ASN A 18 -7.49 0.12 -11.07
C ASN A 18 -8.45 1.01 -11.86
N THR A 19 -8.00 2.20 -12.25
CA THR A 19 -8.79 3.13 -13.06
C THR A 19 -9.03 2.57 -14.47
N ALA A 20 -8.01 1.94 -15.06
CA ALA A 20 -8.12 1.32 -16.38
C ALA A 20 -8.81 -0.06 -16.34
N LYS A 21 -9.18 -0.53 -15.16
CA LYS A 21 -9.87 -1.82 -14.95
C LYS A 21 -9.06 -3.02 -15.40
N HIS A 22 -7.73 -2.96 -15.23
CA HIS A 22 -6.85 -4.08 -15.51
C HIS A 22 -7.03 -5.18 -14.47
N ASP A 23 -6.83 -6.43 -14.87
CA ASP A 23 -6.90 -7.56 -13.93
C ASP A 23 -5.66 -7.62 -13.05
N THR A 24 -4.48 -7.32 -13.60
CA THR A 24 -3.22 -7.39 -12.89
C THR A 24 -2.39 -6.13 -13.12
N VAL A 25 -1.44 -5.92 -12.22
CA VAL A 25 -0.42 -4.88 -12.36
C VAL A 25 0.90 -5.40 -11.82
N ASP A 26 1.98 -5.08 -12.52
CA ASP A 26 3.32 -5.51 -12.14
C ASP A 26 4.11 -4.32 -11.57
N VAL A 27 4.81 -4.56 -10.46
CA VAL A 27 5.70 -3.58 -9.85
C VAL A 27 7.05 -4.24 -9.55
N PRO A 28 8.17 -3.52 -9.66
CA PRO A 28 9.45 -4.07 -9.25
C PRO A 28 9.42 -4.46 -7.77
N SER A 29 9.99 -5.64 -7.45
CA SER A 29 9.92 -6.18 -6.11
C SER A 29 10.92 -5.52 -5.15
N SER A 30 10.50 -5.38 -3.90
CA SER A 30 11.37 -5.06 -2.77
C SER A 30 10.72 -5.57 -1.49
N LYS A 31 11.49 -5.67 -0.41
CA LYS A 31 10.93 -6.11 0.88
C LYS A 31 9.79 -5.21 1.33
N MET A 32 9.95 -3.90 1.20
CA MET A 32 8.93 -2.94 1.63
C MET A 32 7.66 -3.07 0.79
N LYS A 33 7.81 -3.20 -0.53
CA LYS A 33 6.66 -3.36 -1.42
C LYS A 33 5.93 -4.68 -1.19
N LEU A 34 6.67 -5.75 -0.88
CA LEU A 34 6.05 -7.03 -0.52
C LEU A 34 5.23 -6.90 0.77
N ALA A 35 5.74 -6.19 1.77
CA ALA A 35 5.01 -5.96 3.01
C ALA A 35 3.73 -5.16 2.75
N ILE A 36 3.79 -4.16 1.87
CA ILE A 36 2.61 -3.38 1.50
C ILE A 36 1.59 -4.27 0.77
N ALA A 37 2.04 -5.09 -0.17
CA ALA A 37 1.16 -6.02 -0.89
C ALA A 37 0.47 -6.99 0.07
N GLU A 38 1.19 -7.51 1.06
CA GLU A 38 0.62 -8.40 2.08
C GLU A 38 -0.46 -7.70 2.89
N ILE A 39 -0.25 -6.44 3.27
CA ILE A 39 -1.27 -5.64 3.97
C ILE A 39 -2.50 -5.47 3.10
N LEU A 40 -2.33 -5.11 1.82
CA LEU A 40 -3.45 -4.93 0.91
C LEU A 40 -4.26 -6.21 0.75
N LEU A 41 -3.58 -7.35 0.70
CA LEU A 41 -4.24 -8.65 0.64
C LEU A 41 -5.03 -8.94 1.92
N ASN A 42 -4.39 -8.80 3.08
CA ASN A 42 -5.00 -9.11 4.36
C ASN A 42 -6.20 -8.20 4.68
N GLU A 43 -6.15 -6.96 4.20
CA GLU A 43 -7.23 -5.99 4.42
C GLU A 43 -8.31 -6.07 3.33
N GLY A 44 -8.17 -6.98 2.37
CA GLY A 44 -9.20 -7.24 1.36
C GLY A 44 -9.21 -6.26 0.20
N TYR A 45 -8.13 -5.52 -0.03
CA TYR A 45 -8.05 -4.54 -1.12
C TYR A 45 -7.61 -5.14 -2.44
N ILE A 46 -6.86 -6.24 -2.40
CA ILE A 46 -6.44 -6.96 -3.61
C ILE A 46 -6.82 -8.42 -3.48
N LYS A 47 -6.87 -9.12 -4.61
CA LYS A 47 -7.27 -10.52 -4.67
C LYS A 47 -6.13 -11.45 -4.28
N LYS A 48 -4.94 -11.18 -4.83
CA LYS A 48 -3.70 -11.92 -4.53
C LYS A 48 -2.49 -11.18 -5.06
N TYR A 49 -1.33 -11.63 -4.68
CA TYR A 49 -0.08 -11.19 -5.30
C TYR A 49 0.88 -12.38 -5.38
N GLU A 50 1.82 -12.31 -6.31
CA GLU A 50 2.86 -13.31 -6.46
C GLU A 50 4.16 -12.65 -6.91
N VAL A 51 5.29 -13.28 -6.62
CA VAL A 51 6.59 -12.82 -7.09
C VAL A 51 6.96 -13.61 -8.33
N VAL A 52 7.20 -12.89 -9.42
CA VAL A 52 7.60 -13.47 -10.70
C VAL A 52 9.06 -13.14 -10.92
N GLU A 53 9.89 -14.16 -11.16
CA GLU A 53 11.29 -13.96 -11.46
C GLU A 53 11.51 -14.02 -12.98
N ASP A 54 12.22 -13.00 -13.49
CA ASP A 54 12.61 -12.93 -14.89
C ASP A 54 14.10 -12.54 -14.94
N GLY A 55 14.95 -13.55 -15.14
CA GLY A 55 16.38 -13.36 -15.08
C GLY A 55 16.83 -12.89 -13.70
N ASN A 56 17.49 -11.73 -13.63
CA ASN A 56 17.97 -11.15 -12.39
C ASN A 56 16.94 -10.25 -11.71
N PHE A 57 15.75 -10.10 -12.32
CA PHE A 57 14.73 -9.19 -11.83
C PHE A 57 13.60 -9.95 -11.19
N LYS A 58 13.08 -9.39 -10.09
CA LYS A 58 11.89 -9.90 -9.43
C LYS A 58 10.80 -8.85 -9.53
N THR A 59 9.61 -9.29 -9.88
CA THR A 59 8.43 -8.46 -10.06
C THR A 59 7.32 -8.97 -9.16
N ILE A 60 6.62 -8.06 -8.49
CA ILE A 60 5.40 -8.42 -7.78
C ILE A 60 4.25 -8.25 -8.75
N ARG A 61 3.54 -9.33 -9.04
CA ARG A 61 2.33 -9.29 -9.86
C ARG A 61 1.13 -9.26 -8.93
N ILE A 62 0.41 -8.16 -8.93
CA ILE A 62 -0.74 -7.93 -8.07
C ILE A 62 -2.00 -8.17 -8.90
N THR A 63 -2.88 -9.06 -8.43
CA THR A 63 -4.20 -9.25 -9.04
C THR A 63 -5.19 -8.36 -8.32
N LEU A 64 -5.77 -7.42 -9.04
CA LEU A 64 -6.70 -6.43 -8.51
C LEU A 64 -8.04 -7.07 -8.22
N LYS A 65 -8.80 -6.44 -7.32
CA LYS A 65 -10.10 -6.92 -6.88
C LYS A 65 -11.16 -5.91 -7.28
N TYR A 66 -12.25 -6.40 -7.82
CA TYR A 66 -13.41 -5.60 -8.21
C TYR A 66 -14.66 -6.18 -7.56
N GLY A 67 -15.76 -5.44 -7.60
CA GLY A 67 -17.06 -5.94 -7.13
C GLY A 67 -17.69 -6.90 -8.13
N VAL A 68 -19.01 -6.95 -8.14
CA VAL A 68 -19.77 -7.88 -8.99
C VAL A 68 -19.41 -7.69 -10.47
N ASP A 69 -19.16 -6.44 -10.86
CA ASP A 69 -18.63 -6.13 -12.19
C ASP A 69 -17.41 -5.21 -12.04
N LYS A 70 -16.68 -4.99 -13.15
CA LYS A 70 -15.45 -4.18 -13.12
C LYS A 70 -15.71 -2.69 -12.89
N ASN A 71 -16.96 -2.25 -12.82
CA ASN A 71 -17.28 -0.86 -12.51
C ASN A 71 -17.22 -0.58 -11.00
N GLU A 72 -17.24 -1.61 -10.18
CA GLU A 72 -17.13 -1.48 -8.73
C GLU A 72 -15.71 -1.67 -8.28
N LYS A 73 -15.00 -0.56 -8.04
CA LYS A 73 -13.64 -0.60 -7.51
C LYS A 73 -13.66 -0.91 -6.03
N ILE A 74 -12.81 -1.83 -5.60
CA ILE A 74 -12.62 -2.10 -4.17
C ILE A 74 -11.70 -1.04 -3.56
N ILE A 75 -10.63 -0.64 -4.28
CA ILE A 75 -9.81 0.49 -3.86
C ILE A 75 -10.42 1.75 -4.42
N THR A 76 -10.97 2.59 -3.54
CA THR A 76 -11.55 3.88 -3.92
C THR A 76 -10.48 4.95 -3.99
N GLY A 77 -9.51 4.92 -3.07
CA GLY A 77 -8.40 5.84 -3.06
C GLY A 77 -7.15 5.20 -2.51
N ILE A 78 -6.01 5.67 -2.98
CA ILE A 78 -4.69 5.25 -2.51
C ILE A 78 -3.76 6.45 -2.63
N LYS A 79 -3.16 6.86 -1.51
CA LYS A 79 -2.44 8.12 -1.43
C LYS A 79 -1.12 7.96 -0.68
N ARG A 80 -0.04 8.43 -1.30
CA ARG A 80 1.27 8.52 -0.64
C ARG A 80 1.24 9.68 0.36
N ILE A 81 1.65 9.43 1.60
CA ILE A 81 1.67 10.46 2.66
C ILE A 81 3.10 10.92 2.93
N SER A 82 3.95 10.06 3.49
CA SER A 82 5.35 10.40 3.71
C SER A 82 6.12 10.30 2.41
N LYS A 83 6.92 11.31 2.09
CA LYS A 83 7.68 11.37 0.83
C LYS A 83 9.16 11.61 1.13
N PRO A 84 10.07 11.23 0.21
CA PRO A 84 11.50 11.46 0.44
C PRO A 84 11.85 12.90 0.79
N GLY A 85 11.16 13.89 0.20
CA GLY A 85 11.40 15.31 0.48
C GLY A 85 10.63 15.85 1.66
N LEU A 86 9.67 15.10 2.20
CA LEU A 86 8.82 15.54 3.30
C LEU A 86 8.31 14.33 4.07
N ARG A 87 9.09 13.88 5.05
CA ARG A 87 8.73 12.72 5.86
C ARG A 87 7.63 13.07 6.85
N VAL A 88 6.69 12.14 7.04
CA VAL A 88 5.55 12.29 7.95
C VAL A 88 5.56 11.15 8.95
N TYR A 89 5.61 11.51 10.24
CA TYR A 89 5.62 10.53 11.33
C TYR A 89 4.43 10.78 12.24
N ALA A 90 3.99 9.74 12.91
CA ALA A 90 2.95 9.84 13.93
C ALA A 90 3.36 9.05 15.15
N SER A 91 3.17 9.66 16.34
CA SER A 91 3.32 8.94 17.61
C SER A 91 2.14 7.99 17.80
N ARG A 92 2.29 7.08 18.75
CA ARG A 92 1.22 6.10 19.07
C ARG A 92 -0.10 6.77 19.48
N GLU A 93 -0.04 7.99 20.02
CA GLU A 93 -1.24 8.73 20.43
C GLU A 93 -1.90 9.44 19.24
N ASP A 94 -1.13 9.70 18.17
CA ASP A 94 -1.57 10.53 17.05
C ASP A 94 -1.72 9.76 15.74
N LEU A 95 -1.82 8.42 15.80
CA LEU A 95 -1.98 7.60 14.61
C LEU A 95 -3.24 8.00 13.84
N PRO A 96 -3.12 8.24 12.53
CA PRO A 96 -4.27 8.69 11.75
C PRO A 96 -5.31 7.60 11.57
N LYS A 97 -6.56 8.01 11.47
CA LYS A 97 -7.66 7.16 11.02
C LYS A 97 -8.09 7.61 9.64
N VAL A 98 -8.24 6.67 8.73
CA VAL A 98 -8.68 6.95 7.37
C VAL A 98 -10.18 6.70 7.27
N LEU A 99 -10.94 7.73 6.88
CA LEU A 99 -12.40 7.67 6.80
C LEU A 99 -13.05 7.09 8.06
N GLY A 100 -12.63 7.59 9.24
CA GLY A 100 -13.20 7.15 10.51
C GLY A 100 -12.94 5.69 10.85
N GLY A 101 -11.95 5.07 10.22
CA GLY A 101 -11.60 3.67 10.44
C GLY A 101 -12.07 2.72 9.35
N LEU A 102 -12.77 3.22 8.33
CA LEU A 102 -13.20 2.40 7.19
C LEU A 102 -12.04 2.06 6.26
N GLY A 103 -11.07 2.98 6.13
CA GLY A 103 -9.84 2.75 5.40
C GLY A 103 -8.69 2.39 6.34
N ILE A 104 -7.48 2.32 5.78
CA ILE A 104 -6.26 2.01 6.54
C ILE A 104 -5.18 3.03 6.26
N ALA A 105 -4.31 3.25 7.26
CA ALA A 105 -3.02 3.88 7.07
C ALA A 105 -1.96 2.77 7.14
N ILE A 106 -0.97 2.84 6.27
CA ILE A 106 0.16 1.92 6.28
C ILE A 106 1.31 2.62 6.99
N ILE A 107 1.78 2.02 8.08
CA ILE A 107 2.76 2.62 8.99
C ILE A 107 4.03 1.79 9.01
N SER A 108 5.17 2.43 8.83
CA SER A 108 6.48 1.79 8.99
C SER A 108 6.96 1.99 10.42
N THR A 109 7.06 0.91 11.19
CA THR A 109 7.44 0.94 12.60
C THR A 109 8.71 0.12 12.82
N ASP A 110 9.24 0.17 14.05
CA ASP A 110 10.37 -0.69 14.44
C ASP A 110 9.98 -2.17 14.48
N LYS A 111 8.68 -2.46 14.46
CA LYS A 111 8.15 -3.83 14.42
C LYS A 111 7.72 -4.24 13.01
N GLY A 112 8.10 -3.47 12.00
CA GLY A 112 7.78 -3.75 10.61
C GLY A 112 6.73 -2.80 10.06
N ILE A 113 6.27 -3.11 8.84
CA ILE A 113 5.23 -2.33 8.16
C ILE A 113 3.89 -2.94 8.51
N ILE A 114 3.04 -2.16 9.15
CA ILE A 114 1.75 -2.61 9.68
C ILE A 114 0.68 -1.55 9.41
N THR A 115 -0.58 -1.90 9.66
CA THR A 115 -1.68 -0.93 9.57
C THR A 115 -1.74 -0.05 10.82
N ASP A 116 -2.45 1.08 10.73
CA ASP A 116 -2.71 1.94 11.87
C ASP A 116 -3.44 1.18 12.99
N LYS A 117 -4.35 0.28 12.62
CA LYS A 117 -5.09 -0.53 13.60
C LYS A 117 -4.14 -1.44 14.39
N GLU A 118 -3.24 -2.11 13.69
CA GLU A 118 -2.25 -2.97 14.33
C GLU A 118 -1.26 -2.16 15.15
N ALA A 119 -0.86 -0.98 14.66
CA ALA A 119 0.03 -0.08 15.39
C ALA A 119 -0.60 0.38 16.71
N ARG A 120 -1.90 0.71 16.71
CA ARG A 120 -2.62 1.05 17.95
C ARG A 120 -2.65 -0.12 18.92
N LYS A 121 -2.91 -1.31 18.39
CA LYS A 121 -2.94 -2.54 19.19
C LYS A 121 -1.59 -2.83 19.83
N GLN A 122 -0.50 -2.64 19.09
CA GLN A 122 0.86 -2.85 19.59
C GLN A 122 1.41 -1.64 20.33
N ASN A 123 0.68 -0.53 20.34
CA ASN A 123 1.06 0.70 21.04
C ASN A 123 2.39 1.28 20.53
N VAL A 124 2.53 1.34 19.20
CA VAL A 124 3.72 1.88 18.53
C VAL A 124 3.33 2.94 17.52
N GLY A 125 4.22 3.89 17.28
CA GLY A 125 4.11 4.86 16.20
C GLY A 125 5.15 4.61 15.12
N GLY A 126 5.17 5.44 14.09
CA GLY A 126 6.14 5.31 13.02
C GLY A 126 5.90 6.26 11.87
N GLU A 127 6.52 5.95 10.75
CA GLU A 127 6.39 6.73 9.53
C GLU A 127 5.09 6.36 8.82
N VAL A 128 4.27 7.38 8.50
CA VAL A 128 3.00 7.20 7.82
C VAL A 128 3.26 7.12 6.31
N LEU A 129 3.29 5.93 5.76
CA LEU A 129 3.67 5.72 4.36
C LEU A 129 2.54 6.10 3.40
N ALA A 130 1.32 5.66 3.66
CA ALA A 130 0.21 5.79 2.72
C ALA A 130 -1.14 5.63 3.40
N PHE A 131 -2.17 6.15 2.74
CA PHE A 131 -3.57 5.87 3.08
C PHE A 131 -4.21 5.07 1.96
N VAL A 132 -5.07 4.13 2.31
CA VAL A 132 -5.84 3.32 1.37
C VAL A 132 -7.28 3.23 1.88
N TRP A 133 -8.22 3.42 0.97
CA TRP A 133 -9.64 3.30 1.32
C TRP A 133 -10.50 2.87 0.14
#